data_1f5a577cd40d0e066d1eb90341938a3d
#
_entry.id   1f5a577cd40d0e066d1eb90341938a3d
#
_cell.length_a   1.000
_cell.length_b   1.000
_cell.length_c   1.000
_cell.angle_alpha   90.00
_cell.angle_beta   90.00
_cell.angle_gamma   90.00
#
_symmetry.space_group_name_H-M   'P 1'
#
loop_
_entity.id
_entity.type
_entity.pdbx_description
1 polymer ?
#
loop_
_entity_poly.entity_id
_entity_poly.type
_entity_poly.pdbx_seq_one_letter_code
_entity_poly.pdbx_strand_id
1 'polypeptide(L)'
;GAKMMLEEGIFDKYKPEVIFGLHVTNIPNGVLLVKSGPAMAAASSYRIKIKGVQAHGSTPWSSIDPIMATSQLIESLNTIVSRRINIINNPAVVSVGMVESGTRANIIPEDSMLMGTIRTFDPVLRKEIYDEIEQIAAGVALGTGTEITVEFDVGGFFPVTYNEPALVESMKSSFETASPGKFIESDIPITGAEDFSY
;
A
#
# COMPACT_ATOMS: atom_id res chain seq x y z
N GLY A 1 15.79 5.67 -8.25
CA GLY A 1 15.80 4.22 -8.15
C GLY A 1 15.59 3.56 -9.50
N ALA A 2 15.18 2.28 -9.51
CA ALA A 2 15.10 1.45 -10.70
C ALA A 2 14.26 2.07 -11.84
N LYS A 3 13.11 2.66 -11.53
CA LYS A 3 12.27 3.34 -12.53
C LYS A 3 13.05 4.39 -13.36
N MET A 4 13.85 5.23 -12.70
CA MET A 4 14.66 6.25 -13.41
C MET A 4 15.69 5.60 -14.34
N MET A 5 16.32 4.52 -13.90
CA MET A 5 17.29 3.78 -14.73
C MET A 5 16.62 3.17 -15.96
N LEU A 6 15.38 2.67 -15.83
CA LEU A 6 14.60 2.19 -16.97
C LEU A 6 14.24 3.31 -17.94
N GLU A 7 13.79 4.46 -17.42
CA GLU A 7 13.45 5.65 -18.22
C GLU A 7 14.69 6.22 -18.95
N GLU A 8 15.89 6.06 -18.39
CA GLU A 8 17.18 6.39 -19.03
C GLU A 8 17.64 5.36 -20.08
N GLY A 9 16.87 4.29 -20.31
CA GLY A 9 17.13 3.31 -21.37
C GLY A 9 18.22 2.30 -21.04
N ILE A 10 18.41 1.93 -19.77
CA ILE A 10 19.45 0.97 -19.36
C ILE A 10 19.31 -0.38 -20.07
N PHE A 11 18.07 -0.84 -20.31
CA PHE A 11 17.79 -2.11 -20.99
C PHE A 11 18.06 -2.02 -22.49
N ASP A 12 17.81 -0.88 -23.11
CA ASP A 12 18.16 -0.65 -24.52
C ASP A 12 19.66 -0.69 -24.74
N LYS A 13 20.40 -0.17 -23.76
CA LYS A 13 21.87 -0.10 -23.81
C LYS A 13 22.54 -1.46 -23.55
N TYR A 14 22.12 -2.18 -22.52
CA TYR A 14 22.81 -3.39 -22.07
C TYR A 14 22.11 -4.70 -22.50
N LYS A 15 20.81 -4.66 -22.84
CA LYS A 15 20.00 -5.78 -23.32
C LYS A 15 20.18 -7.06 -22.49
N PRO A 16 20.01 -7.00 -21.16
CA PRO A 16 20.19 -8.19 -20.32
C PRO A 16 19.12 -9.24 -20.66
N GLU A 17 19.51 -10.51 -20.68
CA GLU A 17 18.56 -11.62 -20.81
C GLU A 17 17.82 -11.87 -19.51
N VAL A 18 18.50 -11.65 -18.38
CA VAL A 18 17.96 -11.78 -17.02
C VAL A 18 18.58 -10.75 -16.10
N ILE A 19 17.87 -10.38 -15.05
CA ILE A 19 18.36 -9.52 -13.97
C ILE A 19 18.05 -10.16 -12.62
N PHE A 20 18.91 -9.90 -11.64
CA PHE A 20 18.76 -10.37 -10.27
C PHE A 20 18.91 -9.21 -9.30
N GLY A 21 18.04 -9.17 -8.29
CA GLY A 21 18.21 -8.33 -7.12
C GLY A 21 18.49 -9.19 -5.89
N LEU A 22 19.35 -8.71 -5.00
CA LEU A 22 19.61 -9.32 -3.71
C LEU A 22 19.29 -8.32 -2.60
N HIS A 23 18.39 -8.72 -1.72
CA HIS A 23 18.01 -7.92 -0.55
C HIS A 23 18.44 -8.64 0.74
N VAL A 24 19.09 -7.93 1.65
CA VAL A 24 19.37 -8.45 3.00
C VAL A 24 18.12 -8.22 3.88
N THR A 25 17.80 -9.24 4.67
CA THR A 25 16.62 -9.19 5.56
C THR A 25 16.92 -9.89 6.90
N ASN A 26 16.01 -9.80 7.85
CA ASN A 26 16.17 -10.39 9.17
C ASN A 26 15.90 -11.91 9.17
N ILE A 27 16.80 -12.67 8.54
CA ILE A 27 16.81 -14.14 8.52
C ILE A 27 18.19 -14.64 8.96
N PRO A 28 18.34 -15.90 9.37
CA PRO A 28 19.63 -16.45 9.78
C PRO A 28 20.72 -16.28 8.71
N ASN A 29 21.93 -15.99 9.16
CA ASN A 29 23.06 -15.75 8.25
C ASN A 29 23.33 -16.95 7.33
N GLY A 30 23.50 -16.65 6.04
CA GLY A 30 23.75 -17.62 4.98
C GLY A 30 22.49 -18.33 4.45
N VAL A 31 21.30 -18.01 4.95
CA VAL A 31 20.04 -18.44 4.34
C VAL A 31 19.78 -17.62 3.10
N LEU A 32 19.44 -18.29 2.00
CA LEU A 32 18.94 -17.69 0.77
C LEU A 32 17.46 -18.04 0.61
N LEU A 33 16.62 -17.03 0.61
CA LEU A 33 15.18 -17.17 0.47
C LEU A 33 14.73 -16.69 -0.91
N VAL A 34 13.99 -17.49 -1.64
CA VAL A 34 13.43 -17.16 -2.94
C VAL A 34 11.93 -17.51 -2.95
N LYS A 35 11.11 -16.68 -3.56
CA LYS A 35 9.70 -16.94 -3.79
C LYS A 35 9.40 -16.85 -5.29
N SER A 36 8.87 -17.92 -5.86
CA SER A 36 8.38 -17.94 -7.25
C SER A 36 7.06 -17.17 -7.38
N GLY A 37 6.86 -16.45 -8.48
CA GLY A 37 5.69 -15.60 -8.69
C GLY A 37 5.73 -14.31 -7.86
N PRO A 38 4.58 -13.82 -7.38
CA PRO A 38 4.51 -12.63 -6.54
C PRO A 38 5.31 -12.80 -5.26
N ALA A 39 6.47 -12.12 -5.15
CA ALA A 39 7.40 -12.27 -4.04
C ALA A 39 7.26 -11.16 -3.00
N MET A 40 7.09 -9.90 -3.44
CA MET A 40 6.89 -8.77 -2.56
C MET A 40 5.68 -7.95 -3.00
N ALA A 41 4.99 -7.35 -2.03
CA ALA A 41 3.76 -6.63 -2.30
C ALA A 41 3.99 -5.37 -3.15
N ALA A 42 2.98 -5.01 -3.93
CA ALA A 42 2.83 -3.65 -4.39
C ALA A 42 2.63 -2.72 -3.19
N ALA A 43 3.24 -1.53 -3.24
CA ALA A 43 3.05 -0.51 -2.23
C ALA A 43 2.40 0.72 -2.83
N SER A 44 1.22 1.03 -2.33
CA SER A 44 0.49 2.26 -2.62
C SER A 44 0.23 3.02 -1.33
N SER A 45 0.02 4.32 -1.46
CA SER A 45 -0.44 5.18 -0.38
C SER A 45 -1.73 5.88 -0.78
N TYR A 46 -2.47 6.33 0.22
CA TYR A 46 -3.62 7.21 0.00
C TYR A 46 -3.61 8.36 1.00
N ARG A 47 -4.16 9.48 0.57
CA ARG A 47 -4.44 10.64 1.38
C ARG A 47 -5.89 11.03 1.21
N ILE A 48 -6.60 11.24 2.31
CA ILE A 48 -7.97 11.74 2.32
C ILE A 48 -7.98 13.08 3.03
N LYS A 49 -8.41 14.11 2.34
CA LYS A 49 -8.60 15.45 2.87
C LYS A 49 -10.10 15.66 3.11
N ILE A 50 -10.44 16.13 4.29
CA ILE A 50 -11.81 16.34 4.74
C ILE A 50 -11.96 17.80 5.08
N LYS A 51 -12.90 18.49 4.43
CA LYS A 51 -13.23 19.88 4.68
C LYS A 51 -14.63 20.00 5.25
N GLY A 52 -14.73 20.70 6.36
CA GLY A 52 -15.97 20.99 7.04
C GLY A 52 -16.18 22.49 7.24
N VAL A 53 -16.84 22.85 8.33
CA VAL A 53 -17.08 24.24 8.75
C VAL A 53 -16.72 24.38 10.22
N GLN A 54 -15.75 25.26 10.49
CA GLN A 54 -15.27 25.55 11.85
C GLN A 54 -16.36 26.18 12.71
N ALA A 55 -16.38 25.79 14.00
CA ALA A 55 -17.22 26.46 15.00
C ALA A 55 -16.59 26.37 16.40
N HIS A 56 -17.14 27.16 17.34
CA HIS A 56 -16.78 27.00 18.74
C HIS A 56 -17.35 25.67 19.28
N GLY A 57 -16.57 24.93 20.05
CA GLY A 57 -16.94 23.61 20.55
C GLY A 57 -18.21 23.57 21.42
N SER A 58 -18.67 24.73 21.96
CA SER A 58 -19.94 24.83 22.68
C SER A 58 -21.15 25.08 21.77
N THR A 59 -20.96 25.30 20.47
CA THR A 59 -22.01 25.53 19.47
C THR A 59 -21.85 24.55 18.29
N PRO A 60 -21.82 23.24 18.53
CA PRO A 60 -21.48 22.25 17.48
C PRO A 60 -22.51 22.22 16.34
N TRP A 61 -23.74 22.63 16.59
CA TRP A 61 -24.77 22.72 15.55
C TRP A 61 -24.51 23.79 14.47
N SER A 62 -23.50 24.65 14.67
CA SER A 62 -23.08 25.66 13.70
C SER A 62 -21.91 25.16 12.84
N SER A 63 -21.45 23.92 13.04
CA SER A 63 -20.31 23.31 12.35
C SER A 63 -20.74 22.26 11.34
N ILE A 64 -19.82 21.93 10.45
CA ILE A 64 -19.75 20.63 9.77
C ILE A 64 -18.43 20.00 10.24
N ASP A 65 -18.51 18.99 11.10
CA ASP A 65 -17.37 18.51 11.89
C ASP A 65 -16.51 17.48 11.11
N PRO A 66 -15.30 17.86 10.65
CA PRO A 66 -14.43 16.95 9.93
C PRO A 66 -13.80 15.87 10.82
N ILE A 67 -13.73 16.06 12.16
CA ILE A 67 -13.23 15.04 13.09
C ILE A 67 -14.22 13.87 13.13
N MET A 68 -15.53 14.15 13.18
CA MET A 68 -16.54 13.11 13.14
C MET A 68 -16.54 12.34 11.81
N ALA A 69 -16.38 13.06 10.70
CA ALA A 69 -16.20 12.40 9.38
C ALA A 69 -14.95 11.53 9.35
N THR A 70 -13.83 12.00 9.91
CA THR A 70 -12.57 11.22 9.99
C THR A 70 -12.75 9.94 10.80
N SER A 71 -13.46 9.99 11.93
CA SER A 71 -13.72 8.77 12.72
C SER A 71 -14.51 7.73 11.95
N GLN A 72 -15.57 8.14 11.22
CA GLN A 72 -16.35 7.25 10.37
C GLN A 72 -15.53 6.67 9.21
N LEU A 73 -14.65 7.47 8.61
CA LEU A 73 -13.73 6.99 7.59
C LEU A 73 -12.82 5.88 8.14
N ILE A 74 -12.19 6.08 9.30
CA ILE A 74 -11.29 5.09 9.90
C ILE A 74 -12.01 3.77 10.16
N GLU A 75 -13.20 3.81 10.74
CA GLU A 75 -14.02 2.61 10.98
C GLU A 75 -14.39 1.92 9.67
N SER A 76 -14.86 2.68 8.68
CA SER A 76 -15.30 2.13 7.39
C SER A 76 -14.17 1.56 6.57
N LEU A 77 -13.00 2.22 6.50
CA LEU A 77 -11.83 1.75 5.79
C LEU A 77 -11.33 0.38 6.32
N ASN A 78 -11.42 0.14 7.63
CA ASN A 78 -11.09 -1.16 8.21
C ASN A 78 -12.02 -2.30 7.75
N THR A 79 -13.22 -1.96 7.22
CA THR A 79 -14.13 -2.98 6.68
C THR A 79 -13.72 -3.50 5.31
N ILE A 80 -12.89 -2.79 4.56
CA ILE A 80 -12.45 -3.20 3.21
C ILE A 80 -11.84 -4.60 3.28
N VAL A 81 -10.76 -4.78 4.04
CA VAL A 81 -10.07 -6.07 4.15
C VAL A 81 -10.89 -7.09 4.94
N SER A 82 -11.57 -6.66 6.00
CA SER A 82 -12.26 -7.58 6.89
C SER A 82 -13.63 -8.07 6.39
N ARG A 83 -14.24 -7.41 5.39
CA ARG A 83 -15.62 -7.69 4.95
C ARG A 83 -15.81 -7.76 3.43
N ARG A 84 -14.91 -7.18 2.62
CA ARG A 84 -15.13 -7.03 1.18
C ARG A 84 -14.12 -7.79 0.33
N ILE A 85 -12.98 -8.21 0.89
CA ILE A 85 -11.90 -8.90 0.18
C ILE A 85 -11.84 -10.36 0.62
N ASN A 86 -11.68 -11.27 -0.34
CA ASN A 86 -11.34 -12.67 -0.07
C ASN A 86 -9.82 -12.78 0.18
N ILE A 87 -9.42 -12.63 1.44
CA ILE A 87 -8.01 -12.63 1.87
C ILE A 87 -7.32 -13.99 1.73
N ILE A 88 -8.07 -15.09 1.50
CA ILE A 88 -7.48 -16.42 1.29
C ILE A 88 -6.79 -16.48 -0.07
N ASN A 89 -7.45 -15.95 -1.10
CA ASN A 89 -6.93 -16.00 -2.46
C ASN A 89 -6.06 -14.77 -2.78
N ASN A 90 -6.44 -13.61 -2.24
CA ASN A 90 -5.84 -12.31 -2.55
C ASN A 90 -5.56 -11.54 -1.26
N PRO A 91 -4.46 -11.84 -0.56
CA PRO A 91 -4.11 -11.12 0.66
C PRO A 91 -3.86 -9.63 0.38
N ALA A 92 -4.40 -8.80 1.25
CA ALA A 92 -4.24 -7.34 1.16
C ALA A 92 -4.13 -6.72 2.56
N VAL A 93 -3.51 -5.54 2.60
CA VAL A 93 -3.44 -4.68 3.79
C VAL A 93 -3.93 -3.30 3.41
N VAL A 94 -4.83 -2.75 4.20
CA VAL A 94 -5.24 -1.34 4.16
C VAL A 94 -5.12 -0.80 5.58
N SER A 95 -4.26 0.18 5.78
CA SER A 95 -4.00 0.75 7.11
C SER A 95 -4.05 2.28 7.08
N VAL A 96 -4.66 2.89 8.09
CA VAL A 96 -4.51 4.31 8.39
C VAL A 96 -3.31 4.47 9.31
N GLY A 97 -2.31 5.24 8.89
CA GLY A 97 -1.07 5.45 9.62
C GLY A 97 -0.91 6.85 10.21
N MET A 98 -1.68 7.83 9.70
CA MET A 98 -1.58 9.22 10.14
C MET A 98 -2.97 9.88 10.12
N VAL A 99 -3.22 10.70 11.14
CA VAL A 99 -4.40 11.58 11.22
C VAL A 99 -3.95 12.93 11.76
N GLU A 100 -4.35 14.00 11.08
CA GLU A 100 -4.11 15.37 11.50
C GLU A 100 -5.43 16.13 11.53
N SER A 101 -5.76 16.76 12.66
CA SER A 101 -6.96 17.60 12.81
C SER A 101 -6.91 18.42 14.08
N GLY A 102 -7.45 19.64 14.00
CA GLY A 102 -7.64 20.51 15.14
C GLY A 102 -6.35 21.05 15.78
N THR A 103 -6.48 22.19 16.47
CA THR A 103 -5.35 22.84 17.18
C THR A 103 -5.71 23.23 18.61
N ARG A 104 -7.01 23.27 18.94
CA ARG A 104 -7.53 23.68 20.25
C ARG A 104 -8.73 22.84 20.66
N ALA A 105 -8.78 22.40 21.90
CA ALA A 105 -9.85 21.54 22.41
C ALA A 105 -11.27 22.18 22.40
N ASN A 106 -11.36 23.49 22.36
CA ASN A 106 -12.63 24.22 22.36
C ASN A 106 -13.05 24.73 20.96
N ILE A 107 -12.41 24.26 19.90
CA ILE A 107 -12.72 24.64 18.51
C ILE A 107 -12.86 23.37 17.67
N ILE A 108 -14.01 23.22 17.01
CA ILE A 108 -14.19 22.25 15.92
C ILE A 108 -13.44 22.81 14.72
N PRO A 109 -12.48 22.09 14.14
CA PRO A 109 -11.64 22.62 13.05
C PRO A 109 -12.41 22.75 11.73
N GLU A 110 -11.82 23.47 10.77
CA GLU A 110 -12.34 23.54 9.40
C GLU A 110 -11.97 22.30 8.57
N ASP A 111 -10.83 21.69 8.87
CA ASP A 111 -10.29 20.58 8.09
C ASP A 111 -9.72 19.44 8.94
N SER A 112 -9.59 18.30 8.31
CA SER A 112 -8.89 17.13 8.80
C SER A 112 -8.22 16.41 7.63
N MET A 113 -7.18 15.65 7.92
CA MET A 113 -6.51 14.81 6.94
C MET A 113 -6.16 13.46 7.56
N LEU A 114 -6.31 12.40 6.77
CA LEU A 114 -5.74 11.10 7.08
C LEU A 114 -4.89 10.57 5.93
N MET A 115 -3.87 9.80 6.24
CA MET A 115 -3.06 9.08 5.28
C MET A 115 -2.90 7.63 5.68
N GLY A 116 -2.76 6.79 4.67
CA GLY A 116 -2.59 5.37 4.88
C GLY A 116 -1.81 4.67 3.79
N THR A 117 -1.68 3.37 3.96
CA THR A 117 -0.93 2.51 3.03
C THR A 117 -1.80 1.33 2.60
N ILE A 118 -1.56 0.89 1.36
CA ILE A 118 -2.18 -0.29 0.75
C ILE A 118 -1.06 -1.24 0.34
N ARG A 119 -1.23 -2.55 0.61
CA ARG A 119 -0.36 -3.61 0.12
C ARG A 119 -1.22 -4.68 -0.53
N THR A 120 -0.84 -5.09 -1.74
CA THR A 120 -1.52 -6.14 -2.51
C THR A 120 -0.50 -6.91 -3.33
N PHE A 121 -0.90 -8.12 -3.77
CA PHE A 121 -0.10 -8.94 -4.69
C PHE A 121 -0.77 -9.08 -6.07
N ASP A 122 -1.88 -8.37 -6.27
CA ASP A 122 -2.69 -8.39 -7.48
C ASP A 122 -3.06 -6.95 -7.88
N PRO A 123 -2.72 -6.51 -9.11
CA PRO A 123 -3.06 -5.16 -9.60
C PRO A 123 -4.56 -4.93 -9.77
N VAL A 124 -5.36 -5.99 -10.03
CA VAL A 124 -6.81 -5.88 -10.13
C VAL A 124 -7.40 -5.58 -8.76
N LEU A 125 -7.02 -6.35 -7.74
CA LEU A 125 -7.45 -6.11 -6.36
C LEU A 125 -7.04 -4.72 -5.88
N ARG A 126 -5.86 -4.22 -6.27
CA ARG A 126 -5.43 -2.85 -5.92
C ARG A 126 -6.44 -1.83 -6.42
N LYS A 127 -6.88 -1.96 -7.67
CA LYS A 127 -7.88 -1.05 -8.23
C LYS A 127 -9.22 -1.16 -7.49
N GLU A 128 -9.67 -2.36 -7.20
CA GLU A 128 -10.89 -2.58 -6.41
C GLU A 128 -10.81 -1.89 -5.05
N ILE A 129 -9.67 -1.94 -4.35
CA ILE A 129 -9.47 -1.24 -3.08
C ILE A 129 -9.54 0.27 -3.25
N TYR A 130 -9.01 0.83 -4.35
CA TYR A 130 -9.13 2.26 -4.62
C TYR A 130 -10.60 2.66 -4.80
N ASP A 131 -11.34 1.91 -5.60
CA ASP A 131 -12.78 2.15 -5.85
C ASP A 131 -13.59 2.07 -4.54
N GLU A 132 -13.23 1.12 -3.63
CA GLU A 132 -13.85 0.98 -2.31
C GLU A 132 -13.54 2.17 -1.38
N ILE A 133 -12.32 2.67 -1.39
CA ILE A 133 -11.94 3.87 -0.61
C ILE A 133 -12.72 5.09 -1.09
N GLU A 134 -12.82 5.29 -2.40
CA GLU A 134 -13.59 6.39 -2.98
C GLU A 134 -15.08 6.29 -2.65
N GLN A 135 -15.66 5.08 -2.73
CA GLN A 135 -17.06 4.85 -2.37
C GLN A 135 -17.32 5.13 -0.89
N ILE A 136 -16.45 4.69 0.01
CA ILE A 136 -16.54 4.97 1.44
C ILE A 136 -16.46 6.48 1.68
N ALA A 137 -15.49 7.16 1.05
CA ALA A 137 -15.31 8.60 1.18
C ALA A 137 -16.56 9.36 0.73
N ALA A 138 -17.15 9.00 -0.41
CA ALA A 138 -18.38 9.59 -0.91
C ALA A 138 -19.58 9.35 0.03
N GLY A 139 -19.70 8.15 0.59
CA GLY A 139 -20.76 7.82 1.56
C GLY A 139 -20.65 8.61 2.85
N VAL A 140 -19.44 8.77 3.39
CA VAL A 140 -19.19 9.58 4.59
C VAL A 140 -19.43 11.07 4.31
N ALA A 141 -18.94 11.57 3.17
CA ALA A 141 -19.18 12.97 2.77
C ALA A 141 -20.68 13.30 2.73
N LEU A 142 -21.47 12.43 2.10
CA LEU A 142 -22.91 12.59 2.03
C LEU A 142 -23.57 12.57 3.41
N GLY A 143 -23.15 11.65 4.29
CA GLY A 143 -23.74 11.49 5.63
C GLY A 143 -23.38 12.59 6.60
N THR A 144 -22.20 13.20 6.46
CA THR A 144 -21.68 14.23 7.37
C THR A 144 -21.80 15.66 6.84
N GLY A 145 -22.08 15.81 5.53
CA GLY A 145 -22.11 17.12 4.86
C GLY A 145 -20.71 17.70 4.59
N THR A 146 -19.64 16.94 4.81
CA THR A 146 -18.25 17.36 4.53
C THR A 146 -17.91 17.27 3.05
N GLU A 147 -16.90 18.03 2.60
CA GLU A 147 -16.25 17.81 1.30
C GLU A 147 -15.05 16.88 1.51
N ILE A 148 -15.03 15.75 0.80
CA ILE A 148 -13.94 14.79 0.93
C ILE A 148 -13.27 14.58 -0.43
N THR A 149 -11.94 14.63 -0.45
CA THR A 149 -11.12 14.33 -1.63
C THR A 149 -10.12 13.22 -1.31
N VAL A 150 -9.95 12.29 -2.24
CA VAL A 150 -9.02 11.15 -2.13
C VAL A 150 -7.91 11.31 -3.17
N GLU A 151 -6.68 11.14 -2.73
CA GLU A 151 -5.49 11.11 -3.58
C GLU A 151 -4.77 9.78 -3.36
N PHE A 152 -4.41 9.08 -4.44
CA PHE A 152 -3.65 7.82 -4.36
C PHE A 152 -2.20 8.01 -4.79
N ASP A 153 -1.36 7.07 -4.39
CA ASP A 153 0.06 6.99 -4.72
C ASP A 153 0.86 8.26 -4.38
N VAL A 154 0.48 8.89 -3.28
CA VAL A 154 1.15 10.10 -2.77
C VAL A 154 2.58 9.75 -2.36
N GLY A 155 3.55 10.33 -3.08
CA GLY A 155 4.98 10.04 -2.87
C GLY A 155 5.51 8.86 -3.68
N GLY A 156 4.69 8.24 -4.52
CA GLY A 156 5.09 7.17 -5.44
C GLY A 156 4.37 5.84 -5.19
N PHE A 157 4.55 4.95 -6.15
CA PHE A 157 3.97 3.62 -6.19
C PHE A 157 5.10 2.61 -6.49
N PHE A 158 5.04 1.42 -5.91
CA PHE A 158 5.87 0.29 -6.28
C PHE A 158 4.98 -0.87 -6.76
N PRO A 159 5.22 -1.42 -7.96
CA PRO A 159 4.54 -2.62 -8.44
C PRO A 159 4.78 -3.84 -7.54
N VAL A 160 4.11 -4.94 -7.84
CA VAL A 160 4.43 -6.24 -7.26
C VAL A 160 5.81 -6.67 -7.74
N THR A 161 6.70 -7.02 -6.83
CA THR A 161 7.95 -7.70 -7.22
C THR A 161 7.62 -9.14 -7.59
N TYR A 162 7.74 -9.45 -8.87
CA TYR A 162 7.38 -10.74 -9.43
C TYR A 162 8.61 -11.48 -9.92
N ASN A 163 8.86 -12.65 -9.37
CA ASN A 163 9.92 -13.55 -9.83
C ASN A 163 9.35 -14.52 -10.85
N GLU A 164 9.87 -14.50 -12.07
CA GLU A 164 9.42 -15.38 -13.13
C GLU A 164 9.62 -16.87 -12.74
N PRO A 165 8.56 -17.71 -12.72
CA PRO A 165 8.65 -19.07 -12.20
C PRO A 165 9.64 -19.96 -12.93
N ALA A 166 9.73 -19.89 -14.26
CA ALA A 166 10.64 -20.71 -15.05
C ALA A 166 12.10 -20.32 -14.79
N LEU A 167 12.39 -19.02 -14.59
CA LEU A 167 13.72 -18.55 -14.22
C LEU A 167 14.10 -19.05 -12.82
N VAL A 168 13.20 -18.92 -11.83
CA VAL A 168 13.44 -19.43 -10.46
C VAL A 168 13.77 -20.92 -10.50
N GLU A 169 12.97 -21.72 -11.20
CA GLU A 169 13.22 -23.17 -11.34
C GLU A 169 14.58 -23.47 -11.96
N SER A 170 14.95 -22.79 -13.05
CA SER A 170 16.25 -22.98 -13.73
C SER A 170 17.44 -22.62 -12.86
N MET A 171 17.27 -21.71 -11.89
CA MET A 171 18.34 -21.21 -11.03
C MET A 171 18.49 -21.98 -9.71
N LYS A 172 17.62 -22.94 -9.38
CA LYS A 172 17.64 -23.66 -8.09
C LYS A 172 19.00 -24.29 -7.77
N SER A 173 19.64 -24.91 -8.74
CA SER A 173 20.97 -25.51 -8.54
C SER A 173 22.04 -24.48 -8.22
N SER A 174 21.96 -23.29 -8.81
CA SER A 174 22.86 -22.18 -8.53
C SER A 174 22.63 -21.60 -7.13
N PHE A 175 21.36 -21.47 -6.73
CA PHE A 175 21.00 -21.03 -5.38
C PHE A 175 21.46 -22.01 -4.31
N GLU A 176 21.29 -23.32 -4.53
CA GLU A 176 21.80 -24.35 -3.62
C GLU A 176 23.33 -24.34 -3.54
N THR A 177 24.02 -24.10 -4.65
CA THR A 177 25.48 -23.96 -4.68
C THR A 177 25.94 -22.73 -3.89
N ALA A 178 25.22 -21.60 -4.02
CA ALA A 178 25.53 -20.36 -3.32
C ALA A 178 25.24 -20.42 -1.81
N SER A 179 24.29 -21.24 -1.41
CA SER A 179 23.82 -21.39 -0.01
C SER A 179 23.57 -22.87 0.33
N PRO A 180 24.63 -23.69 0.45
CA PRO A 180 24.48 -25.14 0.61
C PRO A 180 23.71 -25.53 1.86
N GLY A 181 22.58 -26.25 1.67
CA GLY A 181 21.69 -26.70 2.74
C GLY A 181 20.95 -25.58 3.47
N LYS A 182 20.97 -24.35 2.93
CA LYS A 182 20.29 -23.17 3.48
C LYS A 182 19.46 -22.41 2.44
N PHE A 183 19.34 -22.93 1.24
CA PHE A 183 18.41 -22.42 0.24
C PHE A 183 16.98 -22.83 0.60
N ILE A 184 16.06 -21.88 0.61
CA ILE A 184 14.65 -22.07 0.93
C ILE A 184 13.81 -21.45 -0.18
N GLU A 185 12.99 -22.26 -0.83
CA GLU A 185 11.90 -21.76 -1.66
C GLU A 185 10.68 -21.54 -0.78
N SER A 186 10.20 -20.30 -0.71
CA SER A 186 9.07 -19.92 0.15
C SER A 186 7.77 -19.93 -0.63
N ASP A 187 6.70 -20.40 -0.01
CA ASP A 187 5.32 -20.25 -0.52
C ASP A 187 4.69 -18.93 -0.07
N ILE A 188 5.28 -18.25 0.91
CA ILE A 188 4.73 -17.05 1.54
C ILE A 188 5.42 -15.81 0.98
N PRO A 189 4.67 -14.86 0.38
CA PRO A 189 5.21 -13.58 -0.06
C PRO A 189 5.48 -12.64 1.12
N ILE A 190 6.26 -11.59 0.87
CA ILE A 190 6.60 -10.56 1.85
C ILE A 190 5.76 -9.31 1.60
N THR A 191 5.21 -8.70 2.65
CA THR A 191 4.42 -7.46 2.55
C THR A 191 5.27 -6.18 2.36
N GLY A 192 6.59 -6.29 2.41
CA GLY A 192 7.52 -5.26 1.96
C GLY A 192 7.37 -4.97 0.47
N ALA A 193 7.89 -3.83 0.02
CA ALA A 193 7.93 -3.45 -1.38
C ALA A 193 9.36 -3.06 -1.76
N GLU A 194 9.69 -3.21 -3.03
CA GLU A 194 11.03 -2.97 -3.57
C GLU A 194 10.94 -2.26 -4.92
N ASP A 195 11.82 -1.29 -5.17
CA ASP A 195 11.83 -0.55 -6.44
C ASP A 195 12.36 -1.39 -7.62
N PHE A 196 12.99 -2.52 -7.36
CA PHE A 196 13.34 -3.54 -8.35
C PHE A 196 12.10 -4.13 -9.08
N SER A 197 10.91 -3.86 -8.57
CA SER A 197 9.62 -4.29 -9.14
C SER A 197 9.23 -3.58 -10.45
N TYR A 198 9.91 -2.49 -10.84
CA TYR A 198 9.70 -1.81 -12.11
C TYR A 198 10.40 -2.56 -13.24
#